data_06a691cda1e9dfc936ef217f492530fa
#
_entry.id   06a691cda1e9dfc936ef217f492530fa
#
_cell.length_a   1.000
_cell.length_b   1.000
_cell.length_c   1.000
_cell.angle_alpha   90.00
_cell.angle_beta   90.00
_cell.angle_gamma   90.00
#
_symmetry.space_group_name_H-M   'P 1'
#
loop_
_entity.id
_entity.type
_entity.pdbx_description
1 polymer ?
#
loop_
_entity_poly.entity_id
_entity_poly.type
_entity_poly.pdbx_seq_one_letter_code
_entity_poly.pdbx_strand_id
1 'polypeptide(L)'
;MTERLIDLAESAAYLRIRNRQLVIERHQSRDREGASSPAADRHPSPDDSDSQEDARAETSVPLAEVAALIVAHPQVNCSQPVLAELMQSGGAFIVCDSRSLPVGMMLPLNANVLQSQRLAAQASAPLPLKKQLWKQIVRRKILAQAELLTELRGGDHGLSDLVRTVRSGDPDNREAVAARRYWPVLFDDPNFHRRFDAPDANRLLNYGYAVLRAVMGRAICGAGLHPTLGLHHHHRENPFCLADDLIEPYRPLIDAAVVEHVAAGRGTELDRIGKQTLLEAVLARYSADGEVRTLFDLCARTAVSLVKVLEKQTDRLVYPKNLSEPRP
;
A
#
# COMPACT_ATOMS: atom_id res chain seq x y z
N MET A 1 7.92 7.95 -15.48
CA MET A 1 8.60 8.39 -14.23
C MET A 1 8.75 7.17 -13.35
N THR A 2 9.90 6.98 -12.72
CA THR A 2 10.13 5.87 -11.79
C THR A 2 9.50 6.24 -10.45
N GLU A 3 8.50 5.49 -9.99
CA GLU A 3 7.86 5.70 -8.69
C GLU A 3 8.61 4.93 -7.62
N ARG A 4 8.88 5.57 -6.46
CA ARG A 4 9.63 5.00 -5.34
C ARG A 4 8.80 5.01 -4.07
N LEU A 5 8.84 3.89 -3.35
CA LEU A 5 8.44 3.79 -1.96
C LEU A 5 9.70 3.86 -1.09
N ILE A 6 9.71 4.76 -0.13
CA ILE A 6 10.82 4.93 0.79
C ILE A 6 10.34 4.48 2.17
N ASP A 7 10.93 3.39 2.67
CA ASP A 7 10.65 2.89 4.03
C ASP A 7 11.78 3.32 4.99
N LEU A 8 11.40 3.99 6.05
CA LEU A 8 12.27 4.47 7.13
C LEU A 8 11.91 3.74 8.44
N ALA A 9 12.11 2.43 8.44
CA ALA A 9 11.85 1.59 9.60
C ALA A 9 13.11 1.18 10.39
N GLU A 10 14.28 1.18 9.73
CA GLU A 10 15.47 0.49 10.25
C GLU A 10 16.38 1.37 11.12
N SER A 11 16.43 2.66 10.85
CA SER A 11 17.38 3.56 11.51
C SER A 11 16.82 4.94 11.72
N ALA A 12 17.36 5.65 12.69
CA ALA A 12 17.16 7.07 12.85
C ALA A 12 17.53 7.81 11.57
N ALA A 13 16.71 8.74 11.14
CA ALA A 13 16.96 9.53 9.94
C ALA A 13 16.52 10.97 10.13
N TYR A 14 17.22 11.89 9.47
CA TYR A 14 16.82 13.28 9.32
C TYR A 14 16.49 13.56 7.85
N LEU A 15 15.30 14.11 7.61
CA LEU A 15 14.78 14.37 6.28
C LEU A 15 14.74 15.87 6.01
N ARG A 16 15.29 16.28 4.89
CA ARG A 16 15.24 17.68 4.41
C ARG A 16 15.08 17.76 2.91
N ILE A 17 14.74 18.94 2.42
CA ILE A 17 14.70 19.22 0.99
C ILE A 17 15.94 20.01 0.59
N ARG A 18 16.57 19.62 -0.52
CA ARG A 18 17.64 20.36 -1.17
C ARG A 18 17.48 20.21 -2.70
N ASN A 19 17.35 21.32 -3.41
CA ASN A 19 17.23 21.34 -4.88
C ASN A 19 16.11 20.42 -5.41
N ARG A 20 14.91 20.44 -4.82
CA ARG A 20 13.77 19.57 -5.16
C ARG A 20 14.05 18.06 -5.00
N GLN A 21 15.02 17.73 -4.18
CA GLN A 21 15.31 16.35 -3.81
C GLN A 21 15.03 16.14 -2.33
N LEU A 22 14.47 15.00 -2.01
CA LEU A 22 14.40 14.50 -0.65
C LEU A 22 15.79 13.97 -0.28
N VAL A 23 16.40 14.62 0.70
CA VAL A 23 17.69 14.20 1.27
C VAL A 23 17.42 13.45 2.56
N ILE A 24 17.95 12.24 2.65
CA ILE A 24 17.81 11.33 3.78
C ILE A 24 19.18 11.15 4.40
N GLU A 25 19.40 11.68 5.59
CA GLU A 25 20.60 11.50 6.38
C GLU A 25 20.32 10.42 7.42
N ARG A 26 21.01 9.29 7.31
CA ARG A 26 20.89 8.17 8.27
C ARG A 26 22.04 8.22 9.26
N HIS A 27 21.69 8.08 10.54
CA HIS A 27 22.70 7.86 11.59
C HIS A 27 23.05 6.38 11.62
N GLN A 28 24.32 6.04 11.37
CA GLN A 28 24.79 4.68 11.63
C GLN A 28 24.89 4.48 13.14
N SER A 29 24.05 3.63 13.71
CA SER A 29 24.29 3.11 15.05
C SER A 29 25.57 2.28 15.02
N ARG A 30 26.60 2.70 15.75
CA ARG A 30 27.71 1.80 16.07
C ARG A 30 27.15 0.70 16.96
N ASP A 31 27.09 -0.52 16.44
CA ASP A 31 26.88 -1.71 17.25
C ASP A 31 27.97 -1.74 18.32
N ARG A 32 27.56 -1.48 19.56
CA ARG A 32 28.42 -1.73 20.73
C ARG A 32 28.43 -3.23 21.00
N GLU A 33 29.11 -3.99 20.14
CA GLU A 33 29.60 -5.30 20.54
C GLU A 33 30.93 -5.13 21.23
N GLY A 34 30.93 -5.48 22.51
CA GLY A 34 32.13 -5.93 23.24
C GLY A 34 33.10 -4.87 23.70
N ALA A 35 32.88 -4.29 24.88
CA ALA A 35 34.04 -3.98 25.79
C ALA A 35 33.55 -3.92 27.22
N SER A 36 33.59 -5.05 27.89
CA SER A 36 33.82 -5.13 29.33
C SER A 36 35.31 -5.02 29.54
N SER A 37 35.81 -3.91 30.10
CA SER A 37 37.03 -3.86 30.90
C SER A 37 37.14 -2.55 31.68
N PRO A 38 37.68 -2.58 32.90
CA PRO A 38 37.43 -1.56 33.92
C PRO A 38 38.38 -0.35 33.81
N ALA A 39 37.91 0.71 34.42
CA ALA A 39 38.54 2.02 34.55
C ALA A 39 40.03 2.02 34.86
N ALA A 40 40.78 2.83 34.12
CA ALA A 40 42.02 3.42 34.57
C ALA A 40 42.01 4.91 34.20
N ASP A 41 42.27 5.74 35.23
CA ASP A 41 42.38 7.19 35.16
C ASP A 41 43.28 7.65 34.01
N ARG A 42 42.75 8.49 33.12
CA ARG A 42 43.55 9.43 32.30
C ARG A 42 42.87 10.77 32.26
N HIS A 43 43.57 11.78 32.75
CA HIS A 43 43.22 13.19 32.57
C HIS A 43 43.16 13.54 31.08
N PRO A 44 42.18 14.33 30.64
CA PRO A 44 42.12 14.80 29.25
C PRO A 44 43.13 15.90 29.01
N SER A 45 43.93 15.78 27.93
CA SER A 45 44.77 16.83 27.38
C SER A 45 43.88 17.76 26.49
N PRO A 46 44.17 19.09 26.46
CA PRO A 46 43.30 20.08 25.85
C PRO A 46 43.47 20.27 24.32
N ASP A 47 43.97 19.28 23.58
CA ASP A 47 44.30 19.46 22.16
C ASP A 47 43.75 18.41 21.20
N ASP A 48 42.71 17.68 21.57
CA ASP A 48 41.98 16.78 20.63
C ASP A 48 40.68 17.40 20.16
N SER A 49 40.79 18.46 19.35
CA SER A 49 39.71 18.93 18.46
C SER A 49 39.74 18.15 17.14
N ASP A 50 39.79 16.84 17.20
CA ASP A 50 39.45 16.01 16.07
C ASP A 50 37.91 15.94 15.97
N SER A 51 37.36 16.78 15.11
CA SER A 51 35.99 16.68 14.59
C SER A 51 35.84 15.35 13.88
N GLN A 52 35.52 14.29 14.66
CA GLN A 52 34.99 13.07 14.12
C GLN A 52 33.66 13.38 13.45
N GLU A 53 33.69 13.70 12.14
CA GLU A 53 32.53 13.61 11.28
C GLU A 53 31.99 12.17 11.40
N ASP A 54 30.94 12.00 12.22
CA ASP A 54 30.12 10.80 12.19
C ASP A 54 29.74 10.56 10.72
N ALA A 55 30.17 9.43 10.17
CA ALA A 55 29.91 9.08 8.77
C ALA A 55 28.40 8.94 8.58
N ARG A 56 27.76 10.03 8.17
CA ARG A 56 26.34 10.11 7.85
C ARG A 56 26.16 9.65 6.41
N ALA A 57 25.47 8.55 6.23
CA ALA A 57 25.08 8.13 4.88
C ALA A 57 23.98 9.06 4.37
N GLU A 58 24.31 9.95 3.44
CA GLU A 58 23.36 10.82 2.75
C GLU A 58 22.85 10.13 1.47
N THR A 59 21.53 10.00 1.33
CA THR A 59 20.87 9.53 0.12
C THR A 59 19.95 10.62 -0.39
N SER A 60 20.00 10.88 -1.70
CA SER A 60 19.17 11.90 -2.33
C SER A 60 18.24 11.29 -3.38
N VAL A 61 16.95 11.65 -3.34
CA VAL A 61 15.92 11.13 -4.25
C VAL A 61 15.10 12.30 -4.79
N PRO A 62 14.91 12.40 -6.13
CA PRO A 62 14.03 13.42 -6.71
C PRO A 62 12.62 13.31 -6.14
N LEU A 63 12.07 14.41 -5.62
CA LEU A 63 10.72 14.41 -5.00
C LEU A 63 9.61 13.95 -5.96
N ALA A 64 9.75 14.22 -7.24
CA ALA A 64 8.79 13.77 -8.26
C ALA A 64 8.76 12.24 -8.44
N GLU A 65 9.78 11.53 -7.94
CA GLU A 65 9.83 10.07 -7.96
C GLU A 65 9.32 9.44 -6.64
N VAL A 66 9.12 10.25 -5.58
CA VAL A 66 8.65 9.72 -4.29
C VAL A 66 7.14 9.56 -4.34
N ALA A 67 6.67 8.34 -4.51
CA ALA A 67 5.26 8.02 -4.50
C ALA A 67 4.70 7.94 -3.07
N ALA A 68 5.45 7.34 -2.15
CA ALA A 68 5.13 7.36 -0.73
C ALA A 68 6.39 7.28 0.14
N LEU A 69 6.32 7.95 1.29
CA LEU A 69 7.30 7.93 2.36
C LEU A 69 6.66 7.25 3.58
N ILE A 70 7.21 6.10 3.99
CA ILE A 70 6.72 5.29 5.11
C ILE A 70 7.64 5.49 6.29
N VAL A 71 7.11 6.00 7.40
CA VAL A 71 7.88 6.30 8.61
C VAL A 71 7.43 5.38 9.73
N ALA A 72 8.31 4.46 10.12
CA ALA A 72 8.07 3.52 11.19
C ALA A 72 9.10 3.63 12.34
N HIS A 73 10.30 4.17 12.09
CA HIS A 73 11.29 4.36 13.15
C HIS A 73 10.97 5.61 13.98
N PRO A 74 10.98 5.51 15.35
CA PRO A 74 10.55 6.61 16.23
C PRO A 74 11.47 7.84 16.20
N GLN A 75 12.72 7.70 15.78
CA GLN A 75 13.69 8.79 15.67
C GLN A 75 13.86 9.31 14.24
N VAL A 76 12.83 9.19 13.41
CA VAL A 76 12.79 9.90 12.12
C VAL A 76 12.30 11.31 12.35
N ASN A 77 13.11 12.28 11.96
CA ASN A 77 12.79 13.70 12.01
C ASN A 77 12.68 14.26 10.59
N CYS A 78 11.71 15.12 10.35
CA CYS A 78 11.56 15.78 9.07
C CYS A 78 11.28 17.27 9.25
N SER A 79 11.84 18.10 8.37
CA SER A 79 11.50 19.51 8.32
C SER A 79 10.12 19.73 7.67
N GLN A 80 9.42 20.81 8.04
CA GLN A 80 8.12 21.15 7.46
C GLN A 80 8.14 21.20 5.91
N PRO A 81 9.17 21.74 5.22
CA PRO A 81 9.24 21.71 3.77
C PRO A 81 9.17 20.29 3.17
N VAL A 82 9.68 19.25 3.84
CA VAL A 82 9.56 17.86 3.37
C VAL A 82 8.10 17.49 3.20
N LEU A 83 7.27 17.76 4.20
CA LEU A 83 5.83 17.44 4.16
C LEU A 83 5.11 18.25 3.09
N ALA A 84 5.38 19.57 3.03
CA ALA A 84 4.71 20.46 2.08
C ALA A 84 5.04 20.10 0.62
N GLU A 85 6.32 19.95 0.31
CA GLU A 85 6.75 19.66 -1.06
C GLU A 85 6.41 18.23 -1.50
N LEU A 86 6.42 17.26 -0.57
CA LEU A 86 5.94 15.91 -0.86
C LEU A 86 4.45 15.92 -1.26
N MET A 87 3.62 16.67 -0.53
CA MET A 87 2.20 16.82 -0.88
C MET A 87 2.00 17.55 -2.21
N GLN A 88 2.78 18.60 -2.50
CA GLN A 88 2.72 19.33 -3.77
C GLN A 88 3.16 18.46 -4.96
N SER A 89 4.12 17.56 -4.76
CA SER A 89 4.53 16.59 -5.77
C SER A 89 3.57 15.41 -5.95
N GLY A 90 2.50 15.35 -5.15
CA GLY A 90 1.49 14.30 -5.21
C GLY A 90 1.91 13.01 -4.51
N GLY A 91 2.95 13.02 -3.67
CA GLY A 91 3.35 11.90 -2.83
C GLY A 91 2.42 11.69 -1.63
N ALA A 92 2.53 10.53 -0.98
CA ALA A 92 1.87 10.22 0.28
C ALA A 92 2.90 10.13 1.43
N PHE A 93 2.49 10.50 2.65
CA PHE A 93 3.28 10.30 3.86
C PHE A 93 2.52 9.37 4.79
N ILE A 94 3.14 8.25 5.17
CA ILE A 94 2.52 7.19 5.98
C ILE A 94 3.25 7.14 7.33
N VAL A 95 2.50 7.22 8.42
CA VAL A 95 3.02 7.03 9.78
C VAL A 95 2.63 5.66 10.28
N CYS A 96 3.60 4.93 10.84
CA CYS A 96 3.37 3.63 11.44
C CYS A 96 3.48 3.69 12.98
N ASP A 97 2.82 2.75 13.66
CA ASP A 97 2.96 2.54 15.09
C ASP A 97 4.25 1.76 15.44
N SER A 98 4.45 1.46 16.74
CA SER A 98 5.59 0.69 17.24
C SER A 98 5.65 -0.76 16.71
N ARG A 99 4.55 -1.27 16.15
CA ARG A 99 4.47 -2.58 15.48
C ARG A 99 4.69 -2.48 13.97
N SER A 100 5.09 -1.30 13.49
CA SER A 100 5.25 -0.97 12.07
C SER A 100 3.95 -1.05 11.25
N LEU A 101 2.79 -1.02 11.89
CA LEU A 101 1.51 -0.97 11.20
C LEU A 101 1.13 0.49 10.90
N PRO A 102 0.69 0.81 9.68
CA PRO A 102 0.24 2.14 9.33
C PRO A 102 -0.96 2.59 10.17
N VAL A 103 -0.81 3.70 10.90
CA VAL A 103 -1.84 4.30 11.76
C VAL A 103 -2.31 5.67 11.28
N GLY A 104 -1.56 6.30 10.39
CA GLY A 104 -1.92 7.60 9.84
C GLY A 104 -1.36 7.82 8.44
N MET A 105 -2.01 8.71 7.68
CA MET A 105 -1.61 9.03 6.33
C MET A 105 -1.89 10.50 6.02
N MET A 106 -0.92 11.17 5.40
CA MET A 106 -1.11 12.48 4.78
C MET A 106 -1.21 12.30 3.27
N LEU A 107 -2.23 12.88 2.67
CA LEU A 107 -2.51 12.86 1.24
C LEU A 107 -2.66 14.29 0.70
N PRO A 108 -2.33 14.56 -0.56
CA PRO A 108 -2.47 15.89 -1.14
C PRO A 108 -3.94 16.31 -1.24
N LEU A 109 -4.28 17.46 -0.67
CA LEU A 109 -5.64 18.01 -0.71
C LEU A 109 -5.97 18.73 -2.03
N ASN A 110 -4.97 19.32 -2.69
CA ASN A 110 -5.15 20.12 -3.91
C ASN A 110 -4.58 19.42 -5.15
N ALA A 111 -4.80 18.09 -5.24
CA ALA A 111 -4.24 17.29 -6.32
C ALA A 111 -4.96 17.45 -7.67
N ASN A 112 -6.15 18.08 -7.69
CA ASN A 112 -6.95 18.19 -8.92
C ASN A 112 -7.75 19.49 -8.98
N VAL A 113 -7.69 20.17 -10.13
CA VAL A 113 -8.38 21.47 -10.36
C VAL A 113 -9.90 21.35 -10.36
N LEU A 114 -10.46 20.17 -10.65
CA LEU A 114 -11.91 19.90 -10.66
C LEU A 114 -12.39 19.25 -9.36
N GLN A 115 -11.59 19.27 -8.30
CA GLN A 115 -11.86 18.54 -7.06
C GLN A 115 -13.22 18.85 -6.46
N SER A 116 -13.60 20.14 -6.35
CA SER A 116 -14.88 20.54 -5.75
C SER A 116 -16.07 19.94 -6.53
N GLN A 117 -16.02 19.98 -7.86
CA GLN A 117 -17.06 19.43 -8.72
C GLN A 117 -17.14 17.90 -8.57
N ARG A 118 -16.02 17.23 -8.59
CA ARG A 118 -15.94 15.76 -8.47
C ARG A 118 -16.35 15.27 -7.09
N LEU A 119 -15.97 16.00 -6.04
CA LEU A 119 -16.40 15.71 -4.69
C LEU A 119 -17.93 15.85 -4.53
N ALA A 120 -18.53 16.89 -5.11
CA ALA A 120 -19.99 17.04 -5.10
C ALA A 120 -20.69 15.89 -5.85
N ALA A 121 -20.17 15.47 -7.00
CA ALA A 121 -20.67 14.32 -7.75
C ALA A 121 -20.54 13.01 -6.97
N GLN A 122 -19.40 12.80 -6.29
CA GLN A 122 -19.16 11.64 -5.43
C GLN A 122 -20.12 11.60 -4.25
N ALA A 123 -20.29 12.72 -3.55
CA ALA A 123 -21.16 12.82 -2.38
C ALA A 123 -22.63 12.58 -2.73
N SER A 124 -23.08 13.10 -3.89
CA SER A 124 -24.46 12.96 -4.38
C SER A 124 -24.72 11.66 -5.15
N ALA A 125 -23.73 10.76 -5.29
CA ALA A 125 -23.89 9.51 -6.03
C ALA A 125 -25.06 8.67 -5.46
N PRO A 126 -26.07 8.30 -6.29
CA PRO A 126 -27.25 7.61 -5.79
C PRO A 126 -26.93 6.17 -5.39
N LEU A 127 -27.65 5.66 -4.40
CA LEU A 127 -27.47 4.30 -3.87
C LEU A 127 -27.54 3.19 -4.94
N PRO A 128 -28.45 3.23 -5.94
CA PRO A 128 -28.45 2.25 -7.01
C PRO A 128 -27.12 2.19 -7.80
N LEU A 129 -26.51 3.35 -8.08
CA LEU A 129 -25.22 3.43 -8.75
C LEU A 129 -24.12 2.81 -7.88
N LYS A 130 -24.06 3.19 -6.60
CA LYS A 130 -23.09 2.62 -5.64
C LYS A 130 -23.20 1.10 -5.57
N LYS A 131 -24.42 0.54 -5.51
CA LYS A 131 -24.67 -0.91 -5.53
C LYS A 131 -24.21 -1.59 -6.82
N GLN A 132 -24.36 -0.94 -7.98
CA GLN A 132 -23.88 -1.48 -9.25
C GLN A 132 -22.36 -1.46 -9.34
N LEU A 133 -21.72 -0.41 -8.85
CA LEU A 133 -20.25 -0.34 -8.78
C LEU A 133 -19.68 -1.37 -7.82
N TRP A 134 -20.30 -1.54 -6.66
CA TRP A 134 -19.91 -2.60 -5.72
C TRP A 134 -20.00 -3.99 -6.33
N LYS A 135 -21.06 -4.28 -7.08
CA LYS A 135 -21.16 -5.53 -7.84
C LYS A 135 -19.96 -5.74 -8.78
N GLN A 136 -19.53 -4.70 -9.48
CA GLN A 136 -18.38 -4.81 -10.38
C GLN A 136 -17.08 -5.10 -9.61
N ILE A 137 -16.87 -4.44 -8.47
CA ILE A 137 -15.73 -4.63 -7.58
C ILE A 137 -15.67 -6.07 -7.07
N VAL A 138 -16.78 -6.57 -6.48
CA VAL A 138 -16.85 -7.93 -5.95
C VAL A 138 -16.60 -8.98 -7.04
N ARG A 139 -17.21 -8.81 -8.21
CA ARG A 139 -16.97 -9.72 -9.33
C ARG A 139 -15.51 -9.75 -9.76
N ARG A 140 -14.86 -8.59 -9.86
CA ARG A 140 -13.45 -8.52 -10.25
C ARG A 140 -12.53 -9.07 -9.15
N LYS A 141 -12.83 -8.82 -7.87
CA LYS A 141 -12.13 -9.43 -6.74
C LYS A 141 -12.16 -10.96 -6.82
N ILE A 142 -13.36 -11.54 -6.94
CA ILE A 142 -13.51 -13.00 -7.00
C ILE A 142 -12.77 -13.59 -8.21
N LEU A 143 -12.81 -12.91 -9.37
CA LEU A 143 -12.03 -13.32 -10.55
C LEU A 143 -10.52 -13.27 -10.27
N ALA A 144 -10.02 -12.22 -9.65
CA ALA A 144 -8.60 -12.11 -9.31
C ALA A 144 -8.16 -13.21 -8.33
N GLN A 145 -9.01 -13.55 -7.37
CA GLN A 145 -8.78 -14.68 -6.46
C GLN A 145 -8.79 -16.03 -7.22
N ALA A 146 -9.71 -16.22 -8.16
CA ALA A 146 -9.78 -17.41 -9.00
C ALA A 146 -8.53 -17.55 -9.89
N GLU A 147 -8.09 -16.45 -10.49
CA GLU A 147 -6.87 -16.38 -11.31
C GLU A 147 -5.65 -16.81 -10.48
N LEU A 148 -5.48 -16.25 -9.28
CA LEU A 148 -4.38 -16.58 -8.37
C LEU A 148 -4.41 -18.03 -7.89
N LEU A 149 -5.57 -18.56 -7.50
CA LEU A 149 -5.68 -19.99 -7.13
C LEU A 149 -5.36 -20.91 -8.31
N THR A 150 -5.78 -20.55 -9.51
CA THR A 150 -5.46 -21.34 -10.72
C THR A 150 -3.96 -21.39 -10.95
N GLU A 151 -3.28 -20.27 -10.78
CA GLU A 151 -1.82 -20.15 -10.93
C GLU A 151 -1.05 -20.95 -9.85
N LEU A 152 -1.41 -20.76 -8.58
CA LEU A 152 -0.66 -21.33 -7.45
C LEU A 152 -1.11 -22.73 -7.03
N ARG A 153 -2.36 -23.12 -7.30
CA ARG A 153 -3.01 -24.35 -6.80
C ARG A 153 -3.61 -25.23 -7.90
N GLY A 154 -3.46 -24.83 -9.17
CA GLY A 154 -3.89 -25.62 -10.33
C GLY A 154 -5.39 -25.59 -10.61
N GLY A 155 -6.17 -24.77 -9.89
CA GLY A 155 -7.62 -24.65 -10.13
C GLY A 155 -8.25 -23.51 -9.34
N ASP A 156 -9.39 -23.01 -9.80
CA ASP A 156 -10.11 -21.87 -9.21
C ASP A 156 -11.03 -22.24 -8.03
N HIS A 157 -11.14 -23.53 -7.71
CA HIS A 157 -11.96 -24.08 -6.62
C HIS A 157 -13.43 -23.58 -6.64
N GLY A 158 -13.99 -23.38 -7.81
CA GLY A 158 -15.39 -22.95 -8.04
C GLY A 158 -15.62 -21.49 -7.77
N LEU A 159 -14.58 -20.65 -7.73
CA LEU A 159 -14.73 -19.20 -7.55
C LEU A 159 -15.32 -18.54 -8.80
N SER A 160 -14.96 -18.98 -10.00
CA SER A 160 -15.48 -18.43 -11.25
C SER A 160 -17.00 -18.59 -11.38
N ASP A 161 -17.56 -19.66 -10.85
CA ASP A 161 -19.02 -19.85 -10.84
C ASP A 161 -19.73 -18.85 -9.91
N LEU A 162 -19.11 -18.50 -8.78
CA LEU A 162 -19.67 -17.50 -7.87
C LEU A 162 -19.82 -16.12 -8.53
N VAL A 163 -18.90 -15.75 -9.43
CA VAL A 163 -18.93 -14.46 -10.12
C VAL A 163 -20.27 -14.21 -10.82
N ARG A 164 -20.85 -15.25 -11.44
CA ARG A 164 -22.13 -15.15 -12.18
C ARG A 164 -23.30 -14.89 -11.24
N THR A 165 -23.19 -15.27 -9.98
CA THR A 165 -24.26 -15.16 -8.99
C THR A 165 -24.24 -13.85 -8.19
N VAL A 166 -23.21 -13.01 -8.36
CA VAL A 166 -23.11 -11.70 -7.67
C VAL A 166 -24.16 -10.74 -8.21
N ARG A 167 -25.10 -10.34 -7.37
CA ARG A 167 -26.17 -9.37 -7.65
C ARG A 167 -25.77 -7.94 -7.26
N SER A 168 -26.56 -6.96 -7.64
CA SER A 168 -26.32 -5.54 -7.29
C SER A 168 -26.29 -5.34 -5.77
N GLY A 169 -25.18 -4.79 -5.26
CA GLY A 169 -24.92 -4.58 -3.83
C GLY A 169 -24.55 -5.83 -3.06
N ASP A 170 -24.37 -6.98 -3.73
CA ASP A 170 -24.02 -8.29 -3.16
C ASP A 170 -24.87 -8.73 -1.94
N PRO A 171 -26.22 -8.73 -2.04
CA PRO A 171 -27.10 -9.03 -0.91
C PRO A 171 -26.95 -10.45 -0.37
N ASP A 172 -26.42 -11.36 -1.18
CA ASP A 172 -26.18 -12.76 -0.78
C ASP A 172 -24.78 -12.96 -0.19
N ASN A 173 -24.00 -11.88 -0.01
CA ASN A 173 -22.65 -11.88 0.53
C ASN A 173 -21.73 -12.91 -0.17
N ARG A 174 -21.75 -12.91 -1.52
CA ARG A 174 -20.92 -13.80 -2.35
C ARG A 174 -19.45 -13.55 -2.14
N GLU A 175 -19.07 -12.32 -1.80
CA GLU A 175 -17.73 -11.96 -1.39
C GLU A 175 -17.24 -12.79 -0.21
N ALA A 176 -18.03 -12.88 0.86
CA ALA A 176 -17.67 -13.70 2.03
C ALA A 176 -17.68 -15.21 1.71
N VAL A 177 -18.57 -15.67 0.82
CA VAL A 177 -18.54 -17.06 0.34
C VAL A 177 -17.24 -17.36 -0.39
N ALA A 178 -16.81 -16.46 -1.29
CA ALA A 178 -15.55 -16.58 -2.00
C ALA A 178 -14.36 -16.59 -1.03
N ALA A 179 -14.33 -15.66 -0.07
CA ALA A 179 -13.26 -15.57 0.93
C ALA A 179 -13.10 -16.86 1.75
N ARG A 180 -14.21 -17.47 2.19
CA ARG A 180 -14.18 -18.76 2.94
C ARG A 180 -13.61 -19.92 2.12
N ARG A 181 -13.77 -19.91 0.79
CA ARG A 181 -13.14 -20.91 -0.09
C ARG A 181 -11.69 -20.60 -0.40
N TYR A 182 -11.41 -19.32 -0.61
CA TYR A 182 -10.12 -18.81 -1.05
C TYR A 182 -9.00 -19.01 -0.04
N TRP A 183 -9.19 -18.55 1.19
CA TRP A 183 -8.12 -18.49 2.19
C TRP A 183 -7.51 -19.84 2.56
N PRO A 184 -8.30 -20.87 2.90
CA PRO A 184 -7.74 -22.19 3.22
C PRO A 184 -6.96 -22.81 2.06
N VAL A 185 -7.46 -22.64 0.84
CA VAL A 185 -6.81 -23.17 -0.36
C VAL A 185 -5.54 -22.41 -0.67
N LEU A 186 -5.58 -21.08 -0.59
CA LEU A 186 -4.43 -20.21 -0.88
C LEU A 186 -3.22 -20.56 -0.01
N PHE A 187 -3.42 -20.74 1.29
CA PHE A 187 -2.34 -21.05 2.25
C PHE A 187 -2.08 -22.56 2.42
N ASP A 188 -2.82 -23.43 1.71
CA ASP A 188 -2.78 -24.86 1.90
C ASP A 188 -2.95 -25.29 3.38
N ASP A 189 -3.82 -24.55 4.09
CA ASP A 189 -4.14 -24.75 5.50
C ASP A 189 -5.66 -24.63 5.71
N PRO A 190 -6.36 -25.74 6.02
CA PRO A 190 -7.81 -25.72 6.26
C PRO A 190 -8.25 -24.80 7.41
N ASN A 191 -7.34 -24.48 8.32
CA ASN A 191 -7.60 -23.65 9.49
C ASN A 191 -7.22 -22.17 9.28
N PHE A 192 -6.64 -21.82 8.15
CA PHE A 192 -6.28 -20.43 7.88
C PHE A 192 -7.52 -19.58 7.69
N HIS A 193 -7.61 -18.55 8.52
CA HIS A 193 -8.68 -17.55 8.46
C HIS A 193 -8.10 -16.13 8.44
N ARG A 194 -8.72 -15.28 7.64
CA ARG A 194 -8.35 -13.87 7.63
C ARG A 194 -8.80 -13.20 8.92
N ARG A 195 -7.84 -12.82 9.78
CA ARG A 195 -8.05 -12.14 11.07
C ARG A 195 -7.06 -10.99 11.21
N PHE A 196 -7.56 -9.82 11.60
CA PHE A 196 -6.71 -8.64 11.74
C PHE A 196 -5.62 -8.80 12.80
N ASP A 197 -5.93 -9.41 13.95
CA ASP A 197 -5.03 -9.51 15.11
C ASP A 197 -4.28 -10.84 15.21
N ALA A 198 -4.39 -11.72 14.21
CA ALA A 198 -3.72 -13.02 14.27
C ALA A 198 -2.19 -12.87 14.14
N PRO A 199 -1.40 -13.60 14.95
CA PRO A 199 0.06 -13.54 14.95
C PRO A 199 0.68 -14.51 13.92
N ASP A 200 0.18 -14.49 12.70
CA ASP A 200 0.57 -15.33 11.58
C ASP A 200 0.76 -14.50 10.31
N ALA A 201 0.66 -15.11 9.12
CA ALA A 201 0.74 -14.42 7.83
C ALA A 201 -0.23 -13.22 7.68
N ASN A 202 -1.25 -13.13 8.54
CA ASN A 202 -2.16 -11.99 8.58
C ASN A 202 -1.44 -10.66 8.88
N ARG A 203 -0.30 -10.67 9.60
CA ARG A 203 0.51 -9.45 9.84
C ARG A 203 1.09 -8.91 8.53
N LEU A 204 1.64 -9.79 7.70
CA LEU A 204 2.17 -9.44 6.38
C LEU A 204 1.05 -8.93 5.47
N LEU A 205 -0.09 -9.63 5.42
CA LEU A 205 -1.28 -9.19 4.67
C LEU A 205 -1.76 -7.80 5.11
N ASN A 206 -1.81 -7.54 6.42
CA ASN A 206 -2.23 -6.23 6.96
C ASN A 206 -1.31 -5.10 6.50
N TYR A 207 0.01 -5.32 6.59
CA TYR A 207 0.99 -4.34 6.14
C TYR A 207 0.88 -4.08 4.64
N GLY A 208 0.88 -5.13 3.82
CA GLY A 208 0.78 -5.01 2.37
C GLY A 208 -0.50 -4.31 1.93
N TYR A 209 -1.65 -4.62 2.55
CA TYR A 209 -2.92 -3.93 2.26
C TYR A 209 -2.92 -2.47 2.70
N ALA A 210 -2.23 -2.14 3.79
CA ALA A 210 -2.13 -0.76 4.22
C ALA A 210 -1.27 0.08 3.25
N VAL A 211 -0.18 -0.50 2.71
CA VAL A 211 0.60 0.15 1.65
C VAL A 211 -0.23 0.28 0.36
N LEU A 212 -0.92 -0.77 -0.06
CA LEU A 212 -1.82 -0.74 -1.22
C LEU A 212 -2.93 0.31 -1.06
N ARG A 213 -3.52 0.43 0.14
CA ARG A 213 -4.49 1.47 0.49
C ARG A 213 -3.92 2.88 0.31
N ALA A 214 -2.65 3.08 0.67
CA ALA A 214 -1.98 4.37 0.48
C ALA A 214 -1.81 4.71 -1.00
N VAL A 215 -1.39 3.76 -1.82
CA VAL A 215 -1.29 3.92 -3.28
C VAL A 215 -2.64 4.30 -3.89
N MET A 216 -3.69 3.59 -3.51
CA MET A 216 -5.05 3.89 -3.97
C MET A 216 -5.57 5.22 -3.43
N GLY A 217 -5.29 5.55 -2.17
CA GLY A 217 -5.66 6.86 -1.57
C GLY A 217 -5.04 8.03 -2.34
N ARG A 218 -3.76 7.91 -2.69
CA ARG A 218 -3.06 8.86 -3.57
C ARG A 218 -3.74 8.98 -4.93
N ALA A 219 -4.08 7.85 -5.55
CA ALA A 219 -4.75 7.82 -6.86
C ALA A 219 -6.15 8.48 -6.80
N ILE A 220 -6.91 8.24 -5.74
CA ILE A 220 -8.22 8.86 -5.49
C ILE A 220 -8.09 10.37 -5.37
N CYS A 221 -7.16 10.88 -4.55
CA CYS A 221 -6.90 12.31 -4.40
C CYS A 221 -6.45 12.94 -5.73
N GLY A 222 -5.54 12.29 -6.46
CA GLY A 222 -5.09 12.72 -7.79
C GLY A 222 -6.24 12.78 -8.82
N ALA A 223 -7.23 11.91 -8.69
CA ALA A 223 -8.44 11.94 -9.50
C ALA A 223 -9.47 13.01 -9.03
N GLY A 224 -9.21 13.75 -7.95
CA GLY A 224 -10.11 14.78 -7.41
C GLY A 224 -11.28 14.21 -6.59
N LEU A 225 -11.15 12.98 -6.11
CA LEU A 225 -12.12 12.32 -5.24
C LEU A 225 -11.62 12.32 -3.77
N HIS A 226 -12.48 11.97 -2.84
CA HIS A 226 -12.15 11.85 -1.42
C HIS A 226 -12.13 10.39 -0.98
N PRO A 227 -11.09 9.90 -0.30
CA PRO A 227 -10.95 8.49 0.08
C PRO A 227 -11.97 8.01 1.11
N THR A 228 -12.58 8.90 1.88
CA THR A 228 -13.58 8.58 2.91
C THR A 228 -14.95 8.20 2.35
N LEU A 229 -15.35 8.79 1.21
CA LEU A 229 -16.71 8.61 0.66
C LEU A 229 -16.79 7.31 -0.15
N GLY A 230 -17.00 6.19 0.56
CA GLY A 230 -17.07 4.84 -0.01
C GLY A 230 -18.31 4.58 -0.86
N LEU A 231 -18.21 3.52 -1.66
CA LEU A 231 -19.32 2.96 -2.46
C LEU A 231 -20.13 1.96 -1.62
N HIS A 232 -19.43 1.14 -0.83
CA HIS A 232 -19.98 0.08 0.01
C HIS A 232 -19.57 0.23 1.46
N HIS A 233 -18.28 0.31 1.76
CA HIS A 233 -17.79 0.54 3.11
C HIS A 233 -18.16 1.95 3.60
N HIS A 234 -18.66 2.05 4.82
CA HIS A 234 -19.12 3.31 5.42
C HIS A 234 -18.96 3.31 6.96
N HIS A 235 -17.92 2.67 7.46
CA HIS A 235 -17.65 2.67 8.90
C HIS A 235 -17.23 4.07 9.37
N ARG A 236 -17.78 4.54 10.49
CA ARG A 236 -17.60 5.92 11.00
C ARG A 236 -16.13 6.26 11.30
N GLU A 237 -15.35 5.29 11.72
CA GLU A 237 -13.95 5.46 12.11
C GLU A 237 -12.97 5.16 10.97
N ASN A 238 -13.45 4.76 9.79
CA ASN A 238 -12.59 4.48 8.66
C ASN A 238 -12.54 5.68 7.69
N PRO A 239 -11.41 6.43 7.66
CA PRO A 239 -11.25 7.55 6.73
C PRO A 239 -10.94 7.11 5.29
N PHE A 240 -10.81 5.82 5.01
CA PHE A 240 -10.38 5.26 3.75
C PHE A 240 -11.41 4.33 3.09
N CYS A 241 -12.69 4.50 3.38
CA CYS A 241 -13.77 3.62 2.89
C CYS A 241 -13.71 3.43 1.36
N LEU A 242 -13.51 4.49 0.57
CA LEU A 242 -13.40 4.36 -0.90
C LEU A 242 -12.12 3.66 -1.33
N ALA A 243 -11.00 3.94 -0.66
CA ALA A 243 -9.75 3.25 -0.97
C ALA A 243 -9.89 1.76 -0.70
N ASP A 244 -10.51 1.37 0.43
CA ASP A 244 -10.77 -0.03 0.76
C ASP A 244 -11.70 -0.70 -0.25
N ASP A 245 -12.73 0.00 -0.74
CA ASP A 245 -13.60 -0.51 -1.82
C ASP A 245 -12.80 -0.78 -3.10
N LEU A 246 -11.97 0.19 -3.53
CA LEU A 246 -11.30 0.11 -4.82
C LEU A 246 -10.08 -0.81 -4.85
N ILE A 247 -9.44 -1.10 -3.70
CA ILE A 247 -8.30 -2.04 -3.65
C ILE A 247 -8.72 -3.50 -3.69
N GLU A 248 -9.98 -3.85 -3.47
CA GLU A 248 -10.41 -5.24 -3.34
C GLU A 248 -9.93 -6.15 -4.50
N PRO A 249 -10.02 -5.73 -5.78
CA PRO A 249 -9.50 -6.54 -6.88
C PRO A 249 -7.97 -6.63 -6.98
N TYR A 250 -7.24 -5.77 -6.27
CA TYR A 250 -5.78 -5.75 -6.25
C TYR A 250 -5.18 -6.53 -5.07
N ARG A 251 -5.98 -6.84 -4.03
CA ARG A 251 -5.50 -7.57 -2.86
C ARG A 251 -4.80 -8.88 -3.20
N PRO A 252 -5.26 -9.68 -4.17
CA PRO A 252 -4.59 -10.92 -4.56
C PRO A 252 -3.13 -10.77 -4.97
N LEU A 253 -2.66 -9.57 -5.39
CA LEU A 253 -1.24 -9.31 -5.64
C LEU A 253 -0.41 -9.39 -4.36
N ILE A 254 -0.93 -8.82 -3.30
CA ILE A 254 -0.29 -8.89 -1.97
C ILE A 254 -0.39 -10.31 -1.41
N ASP A 255 -1.54 -10.98 -1.63
CA ASP A 255 -1.76 -12.36 -1.18
C ASP A 255 -0.72 -13.30 -1.80
N ALA A 256 -0.45 -13.16 -3.11
CA ALA A 256 0.58 -13.91 -3.83
C ALA A 256 1.97 -13.71 -3.19
N ALA A 257 2.38 -12.44 -2.99
CA ALA A 257 3.67 -12.12 -2.39
C ALA A 257 3.82 -12.70 -0.96
N VAL A 258 2.75 -12.69 -0.16
CA VAL A 258 2.78 -13.28 1.18
C VAL A 258 2.90 -14.81 1.11
N VAL A 259 2.13 -15.47 0.23
CA VAL A 259 2.20 -16.94 0.07
C VAL A 259 3.59 -17.36 -0.40
N GLU A 260 4.16 -16.69 -1.38
CA GLU A 260 5.52 -16.96 -1.86
C GLU A 260 6.58 -16.73 -0.77
N HIS A 261 6.45 -15.66 0.00
CA HIS A 261 7.31 -15.38 1.14
C HIS A 261 7.29 -16.50 2.18
N VAL A 262 6.11 -16.95 2.58
CA VAL A 262 5.91 -18.03 3.54
C VAL A 262 6.40 -19.38 2.98
N ALA A 263 6.08 -19.68 1.72
CA ALA A 263 6.50 -20.91 1.04
C ALA A 263 8.03 -21.00 0.88
N ALA A 264 8.71 -19.85 0.76
CA ALA A 264 10.18 -19.77 0.78
C ALA A 264 10.81 -19.98 2.17
N GLY A 265 10.01 -20.30 3.20
CA GLY A 265 10.48 -20.53 4.57
C GLY A 265 10.93 -19.27 5.32
N ARG A 266 10.53 -18.07 4.86
CA ARG A 266 10.96 -16.79 5.45
C ARG A 266 10.15 -16.38 6.70
N GLY A 267 9.20 -17.23 7.13
CA GLY A 267 8.38 -17.00 8.32
C GLY A 267 7.16 -16.09 8.07
N THR A 268 6.53 -15.67 9.16
CA THR A 268 5.31 -14.83 9.12
C THR A 268 5.48 -13.51 9.87
N GLU A 269 6.68 -13.22 10.37
CA GLU A 269 6.96 -11.99 11.09
C GLU A 269 7.06 -10.80 10.14
N LEU A 270 6.64 -9.63 10.61
CA LEU A 270 6.76 -8.38 9.86
C LEU A 270 8.14 -7.77 10.10
N ASP A 271 9.18 -8.52 9.73
CA ASP A 271 10.56 -8.09 9.78
C ASP A 271 10.98 -7.30 8.53
N ARG A 272 12.27 -7.00 8.40
CA ARG A 272 12.82 -6.29 7.25
C ARG A 272 12.57 -7.03 5.94
N ILE A 273 12.77 -8.34 5.90
CA ILE A 273 12.63 -9.16 4.68
C ILE A 273 11.16 -9.22 4.27
N GLY A 274 10.26 -9.44 5.24
CA GLY A 274 8.82 -9.43 4.99
C GLY A 274 8.32 -8.10 4.42
N LYS A 275 8.75 -6.96 5.01
CA LYS A 275 8.42 -5.63 4.48
C LYS A 275 8.96 -5.42 3.07
N GLN A 276 10.23 -5.76 2.83
CA GLN A 276 10.87 -5.63 1.52
C GLN A 276 10.11 -6.41 0.45
N THR A 277 9.77 -7.68 0.70
CA THR A 277 8.97 -8.52 -0.21
C THR A 277 7.66 -7.82 -0.62
N LEU A 278 6.94 -7.26 0.37
CA LEU A 278 5.65 -6.59 0.10
C LEU A 278 5.82 -5.26 -0.63
N LEU A 279 6.86 -4.49 -0.34
CA LEU A 279 7.15 -3.25 -1.07
C LEU A 279 7.59 -3.55 -2.51
N GLU A 280 8.38 -4.59 -2.74
CA GLU A 280 8.75 -5.06 -4.08
C GLU A 280 7.50 -5.44 -4.89
N ALA A 281 6.56 -6.17 -4.31
CA ALA A 281 5.27 -6.48 -4.96
C ALA A 281 4.48 -5.21 -5.34
N VAL A 282 4.46 -4.18 -4.48
CA VAL A 282 3.78 -2.92 -4.81
C VAL A 282 4.51 -2.12 -5.89
N LEU A 283 5.84 -2.21 -5.96
CA LEU A 283 6.69 -1.54 -6.95
C LEU A 283 6.82 -2.31 -8.26
N ALA A 284 6.44 -3.59 -8.28
CA ALA A 284 6.55 -4.45 -9.44
C ALA A 284 5.75 -3.89 -10.64
N ARG A 285 6.14 -4.32 -11.80
CA ARG A 285 5.40 -4.06 -13.03
C ARG A 285 4.57 -5.29 -13.35
N TYR A 286 3.35 -5.06 -13.78
CA TYR A 286 2.39 -6.11 -14.05
C TYR A 286 1.99 -6.10 -15.52
N SER A 287 1.87 -7.28 -16.12
CA SER A 287 1.21 -7.44 -17.40
C SER A 287 -0.30 -7.29 -17.18
N ALA A 288 -0.92 -6.36 -17.89
CA ALA A 288 -2.32 -6.03 -17.74
C ALA A 288 -2.88 -5.61 -19.11
N ASP A 289 -3.89 -6.34 -19.61
CA ASP A 289 -4.55 -6.04 -20.90
C ASP A 289 -3.57 -5.91 -22.09
N GLY A 290 -2.47 -6.68 -22.09
CA GLY A 290 -1.42 -6.67 -23.13
C GLY A 290 -0.38 -5.58 -22.99
N GLU A 291 -0.39 -4.81 -21.91
CA GLU A 291 0.60 -3.77 -21.60
C GLU A 291 1.27 -4.04 -20.25
N VAL A 292 2.52 -3.59 -20.09
CA VAL A 292 3.24 -3.67 -18.82
C VAL A 292 3.13 -2.34 -18.08
N ARG A 293 2.52 -2.36 -16.89
CA ARG A 293 2.20 -1.17 -16.10
C ARG A 293 2.62 -1.30 -14.65
N THR A 294 2.86 -0.17 -13.99
CA THR A 294 3.03 -0.13 -12.54
C THR A 294 1.66 -0.22 -11.84
N LEU A 295 1.65 -0.72 -10.60
CA LEU A 295 0.44 -0.73 -9.77
C LEU A 295 -0.12 0.69 -9.55
N PHE A 296 0.75 1.70 -9.50
CA PHE A 296 0.35 3.10 -9.39
C PHE A 296 -0.48 3.57 -10.59
N ASP A 297 -0.03 3.25 -11.82
CA ASP A 297 -0.80 3.57 -13.05
C ASP A 297 -2.14 2.83 -13.07
N LEU A 298 -2.15 1.55 -12.69
CA LEU A 298 -3.37 0.74 -12.60
C LEU A 298 -4.37 1.34 -11.60
N CYS A 299 -3.92 1.71 -10.41
CA CYS A 299 -4.76 2.37 -9.40
C CYS A 299 -5.28 3.74 -9.90
N ALA A 300 -4.41 4.54 -10.54
CA ALA A 300 -4.81 5.82 -11.13
C ALA A 300 -5.90 5.65 -12.19
N ARG A 301 -5.78 4.67 -13.09
CA ARG A 301 -6.80 4.35 -14.10
C ARG A 301 -8.13 3.92 -13.48
N THR A 302 -8.08 3.13 -12.41
CA THR A 302 -9.29 2.75 -11.67
C THR A 302 -9.97 3.97 -11.06
N ALA A 303 -9.22 4.85 -10.38
CA ALA A 303 -9.77 6.07 -9.79
C ALA A 303 -10.36 7.03 -10.86
N VAL A 304 -9.66 7.21 -11.98
CA VAL A 304 -10.16 8.01 -13.11
C VAL A 304 -11.41 7.39 -13.74
N SER A 305 -11.50 6.06 -13.82
CA SER A 305 -12.70 5.40 -14.34
C SER A 305 -13.92 5.64 -13.45
N LEU A 306 -13.73 5.71 -12.13
CA LEU A 306 -14.80 6.08 -11.21
C LEU A 306 -15.28 7.53 -11.45
N VAL A 307 -14.34 8.46 -11.69
CA VAL A 307 -14.72 9.84 -12.08
C VAL A 307 -15.60 9.83 -13.31
N LYS A 308 -15.23 9.10 -14.37
CA LYS A 308 -16.02 8.99 -15.59
C LYS A 308 -17.43 8.43 -15.35
N VAL A 309 -17.56 7.48 -14.41
CA VAL A 309 -18.87 6.96 -14.01
C VAL A 309 -19.69 8.02 -13.28
N LEU A 310 -19.09 8.75 -12.34
CA LEU A 310 -19.77 9.81 -11.59
C LEU A 310 -20.19 10.98 -12.51
N GLU A 311 -19.40 11.27 -13.53
CA GLU A 311 -19.69 12.25 -14.57
C GLU A 311 -20.61 11.70 -15.69
N LYS A 312 -21.14 10.46 -15.55
CA LYS A 312 -22.07 9.77 -16.47
C LYS A 312 -21.49 9.57 -17.89
N GLN A 313 -20.19 9.47 -18.03
CA GLN A 313 -19.51 9.18 -19.30
C GLN A 313 -19.47 7.68 -19.60
N THR A 314 -19.56 6.83 -18.58
CA THR A 314 -19.58 5.37 -18.65
C THR A 314 -20.33 4.80 -17.45
N ASP A 315 -20.65 3.51 -17.48
CA ASP A 315 -21.23 2.75 -16.36
C ASP A 315 -20.25 1.73 -15.76
N ARG A 316 -18.98 1.72 -16.23
CA ARG A 316 -18.01 0.68 -15.88
C ARG A 316 -16.76 1.23 -15.21
N LEU A 317 -16.36 0.54 -14.15
CA LEU A 317 -15.02 0.66 -13.57
C LEU A 317 -14.02 -0.07 -14.45
N VAL A 318 -12.82 0.49 -14.55
CA VAL A 318 -11.69 -0.13 -15.25
C VAL A 318 -10.80 -0.81 -14.22
N TYR A 319 -10.70 -2.12 -14.33
CA TYR A 319 -9.74 -2.95 -13.62
C TYR A 319 -8.96 -3.79 -14.62
N PRO A 320 -7.68 -4.07 -14.39
CA PRO A 320 -6.89 -4.94 -15.25
C PRO A 320 -7.47 -6.35 -15.25
N LYS A 321 -7.36 -7.03 -16.41
CA LYS A 321 -7.67 -8.44 -16.56
C LYS A 321 -6.36 -9.23 -16.60
N ASN A 322 -6.39 -10.47 -16.07
CA ASN A 322 -5.22 -11.36 -16.10
C ASN A 322 -3.95 -10.67 -15.58
N LEU A 323 -4.08 -10.07 -14.40
CA LEU A 323 -2.97 -9.36 -13.76
C LEU A 323 -1.94 -10.38 -13.29
N SER A 324 -0.77 -10.39 -13.91
CA SER A 324 0.34 -11.27 -13.58
C SER A 324 1.66 -10.50 -13.61
N GLU A 325 2.67 -11.01 -12.92
CA GLU A 325 4.02 -10.50 -13.13
C GLU A 325 4.46 -10.77 -14.57
N PRO A 326 5.21 -9.86 -15.21
CA PRO A 326 5.75 -10.11 -16.53
C PRO A 326 6.69 -11.31 -16.43
N ARG A 327 6.43 -12.36 -17.19
CA ARG A 327 7.39 -13.45 -17.33
C ARG A 327 8.63 -12.92 -18.05
N PRO A 328 9.84 -13.28 -17.60
CA PRO A 328 11.09 -12.85 -18.21
C PRO A 328 11.21 -13.28 -19.68
#